data_9f5c6f09dade635c9ef779075763451a
#
_entry.id   9f5c6f09dade635c9ef779075763451a
#
_cell.length_a   1.000
_cell.length_b   1.000
_cell.length_c   1.000
_cell.angle_alpha   90.00
_cell.angle_beta   90.00
_cell.angle_gamma   90.00
#
_symmetry.space_group_name_H-M   'P 1'
#
loop_
_entity.id
_entity.type
_entity.pdbx_description
1 polymer ?
#
loop_
_entity_poly.entity_id
_entity_poly.type
_entity_poly.pdbx_seq_one_letter_code
_entity_poly.pdbx_strand_id
1 'polypeptide(L)'
;MNLRQLEAFIKVSDSKSFSKAAQELYLTQPTVSAHIQTLEKELKVRLFVRNTKTVKLSEDGKTLYQYARQMIELEQEIQSMFSKAAEQKERCITIA
;
A
#
# COMPACT_ATOMS: atom_id res chain seq x y z
N MET A 1 -7.33 8.83 0.56
CA MET A 1 -6.75 7.48 0.50
C MET A 1 -6.42 7.15 -0.93
N ASN A 2 -5.23 6.64 -1.17
CA ASN A 2 -4.85 6.22 -2.51
C ASN A 2 -3.99 4.98 -2.41
N LEU A 3 -3.66 4.37 -3.56
CA LEU A 3 -2.93 3.12 -3.57
C LEU A 3 -1.52 3.26 -2.99
N ARG A 4 -0.88 4.40 -3.17
CA ARG A 4 0.45 4.58 -2.62
C ARG A 4 0.43 4.57 -1.10
N GLN A 5 -0.59 5.18 -0.51
CA GLN A 5 -0.75 5.15 0.93
C GLN A 5 -1.03 3.75 1.43
N LEU A 6 -1.85 3.01 0.69
CA LEU A 6 -2.15 1.63 1.05
C LEU A 6 -0.92 0.73 0.90
N GLU A 7 -0.11 0.97 -0.12
CA GLU A 7 1.13 0.23 -0.27
C GLU A 7 2.07 0.48 0.90
N ALA A 8 2.19 1.74 1.31
CA ALA A 8 3.03 2.08 2.44
C ALA A 8 2.53 1.37 3.70
N PHE A 9 1.22 1.37 3.90
CA PHE A 9 0.61 0.71 5.05
C PHE A 9 0.91 -0.79 5.04
N ILE A 10 0.73 -1.45 3.88
CA ILE A 10 0.99 -2.88 3.77
C ILE A 10 2.47 -3.18 4.01
N LYS A 11 3.36 -2.38 3.43
CA LYS A 11 4.80 -2.63 3.59
C LYS A 11 5.23 -2.48 5.05
N VAL A 12 4.73 -1.45 5.74
CA VAL A 12 5.04 -1.29 7.15
C VAL A 12 4.51 -2.46 7.96
N SER A 13 3.30 -2.91 7.63
CA SER A 13 2.68 -4.03 8.32
C SER A 13 3.47 -5.32 8.13
N ASP A 14 3.86 -5.59 6.89
CA ASP A 14 4.56 -6.83 6.58
C ASP A 14 5.99 -6.85 7.12
N SER A 15 6.71 -5.75 6.98
CA SER A 15 8.09 -5.69 7.43
C SER A 15 8.21 -5.40 8.91
N LYS A 16 7.13 -4.89 9.51
CA LYS A 16 7.10 -4.45 10.89
C LYS A 16 8.17 -3.39 11.15
N SER A 17 8.42 -2.57 10.15
CA SER A 17 9.46 -1.56 10.24
C SER A 17 9.17 -0.45 9.24
N PHE A 18 9.15 0.79 9.72
CA PHE A 18 8.99 1.94 8.85
C PHE A 18 10.23 2.14 7.98
N SER A 19 11.42 1.85 8.53
CA SER A 19 12.66 1.98 7.78
C SER A 19 12.74 0.99 6.63
N LYS A 20 12.39 -0.27 6.89
CA LYS A 20 12.41 -1.27 5.84
C LYS A 20 11.38 -0.97 4.77
N ALA A 21 10.18 -0.54 5.18
CA ALA A 21 9.15 -0.20 4.22
C ALA A 21 9.62 0.92 3.30
N ALA A 22 10.28 1.92 3.88
CA ALA A 22 10.79 3.04 3.10
C ALA A 22 11.82 2.55 2.08
N GLN A 23 12.72 1.67 2.49
CA GLN A 23 13.72 1.13 1.58
C GLN A 23 13.06 0.37 0.42
N GLU A 24 12.10 -0.47 0.72
CA GLU A 24 11.44 -1.27 -0.30
C GLU A 24 10.64 -0.42 -1.28
N LEU A 25 10.12 0.71 -0.80
CA LEU A 25 9.33 1.58 -1.66
C LEU A 25 10.15 2.69 -2.29
N TYR A 26 11.46 2.73 -2.02
CA TYR A 26 12.35 3.77 -2.53
C TYR A 26 11.88 5.16 -2.07
N LEU A 27 11.42 5.22 -0.82
CA LEU A 27 10.96 6.47 -0.21
C LEU A 27 11.78 6.73 1.05
N THR A 28 11.64 7.93 1.58
CA THR A 28 12.24 8.23 2.87
C THR A 28 11.27 7.79 3.97
N GLN A 29 11.81 7.57 5.17
CA GLN A 29 10.96 7.17 6.28
C GLN A 29 9.93 8.24 6.63
N PRO A 30 10.27 9.53 6.65
CA PRO A 30 9.25 10.55 6.90
C PRO A 30 8.11 10.50 5.87
N THR A 31 8.39 10.17 4.62
CA THR A 31 7.36 10.08 3.60
C THR A 31 6.42 8.91 3.90
N VAL A 32 6.98 7.76 4.30
CA VAL A 32 6.16 6.61 4.66
C VAL A 32 5.29 6.96 5.88
N SER A 33 5.89 7.60 6.89
CA SER A 33 5.14 8.01 8.06
C SER A 33 4.01 8.97 7.71
N ALA A 34 4.27 9.88 6.78
CA ALA A 34 3.25 10.85 6.36
C ALA A 34 2.09 10.13 5.67
N HIS A 35 2.38 9.13 4.85
CA HIS A 35 1.32 8.34 4.20
C HIS A 35 0.44 7.67 5.26
N ILE A 36 1.05 7.09 6.27
CA ILE A 36 0.29 6.41 7.33
C ILE A 36 -0.54 7.41 8.11
N GLN A 37 0.04 8.55 8.46
CA GLN A 37 -0.69 9.58 9.21
C GLN A 37 -1.87 10.09 8.40
N THR A 38 -1.71 10.28 7.10
CA THR A 38 -2.80 10.74 6.26
C THR A 38 -3.94 9.74 6.24
N LEU A 39 -3.61 8.44 6.14
CA LEU A 39 -4.63 7.40 6.20
C LEU A 39 -5.36 7.44 7.53
N GLU A 40 -4.62 7.55 8.62
CA GLU A 40 -5.23 7.55 9.94
C GLU A 40 -6.15 8.75 10.12
N LYS A 41 -5.75 9.91 9.62
CA LYS A 41 -6.58 11.09 9.72
C LYS A 41 -7.84 10.95 8.88
N GLU A 42 -7.68 10.45 7.67
CA GLU A 42 -8.80 10.30 6.76
C GLU A 42 -9.83 9.31 7.29
N LEU A 43 -9.37 8.20 7.80
CA LEU A 43 -10.25 7.14 8.31
C LEU A 43 -10.64 7.38 9.76
N LYS A 44 -9.98 8.33 10.41
CA LYS A 44 -10.26 8.69 11.81
C LYS A 44 -10.07 7.52 12.76
N VAL A 45 -9.05 6.71 12.50
CA VAL A 45 -8.69 5.60 13.36
C VAL A 45 -7.19 5.50 13.46
N ARG A 46 -6.72 4.75 14.45
CA ARG A 46 -5.31 4.44 14.57
C ARG A 46 -5.09 3.09 13.92
N LEU A 47 -4.12 3.02 13.03
CA LEU A 47 -3.83 1.77 12.31
C LEU A 47 -2.78 0.93 13.02
N PHE A 48 -1.91 1.56 13.79
CA PHE A 48 -0.88 0.84 14.54
C PHE A 48 -1.02 1.11 16.02
N VAL A 49 -0.70 0.06 16.82
CA VAL A 49 -0.75 0.18 18.26
C VAL A 49 0.39 1.04 18.74
N ARG A 50 0.11 1.98 19.64
CA ARG A 50 1.13 2.85 20.16
C ARG A 50 1.72 2.26 21.43
N ASN A 51 2.79 2.84 21.89
CA ASN A 51 3.45 2.43 23.14
C ASN A 51 3.97 1.02 23.12
N THR A 52 4.36 0.53 21.95
CA THR A 52 5.03 -0.75 21.84
C THR A 52 6.38 -0.53 21.18
N LYS A 53 7.31 -1.42 21.45
CA LYS A 53 8.62 -1.32 20.82
C LYS A 53 8.59 -1.90 19.41
N THR A 54 7.59 -2.71 19.11
CA THR A 54 7.46 -3.30 17.80
C THR A 54 6.25 -2.72 17.10
N VAL A 55 6.27 -2.75 15.79
CA VAL A 55 5.15 -2.27 14.98
C VAL A 55 4.08 -3.33 14.99
N LYS A 56 2.91 -2.98 15.50
CA LYS A 56 1.78 -3.88 15.54
C LYS A 56 0.54 -3.19 15.02
N LEU A 57 -0.30 -3.95 14.32
CA LEU A 57 -1.56 -3.40 13.85
C LEU A 57 -2.58 -3.30 14.96
N SER A 58 -3.34 -2.21 14.96
CA SER A 58 -4.50 -2.10 15.84
C SER A 58 -5.61 -2.98 15.25
N GLU A 59 -6.74 -3.07 15.94
CA GLU A 59 -7.87 -3.81 15.39
C GLU A 59 -8.35 -3.19 14.09
N ASP A 60 -8.41 -1.86 14.06
CA ASP A 60 -8.76 -1.17 12.81
C ASP A 60 -7.72 -1.39 11.74
N GLY A 61 -6.45 -1.46 12.12
CA GLY A 61 -5.38 -1.75 11.19
C GLY A 61 -5.51 -3.13 10.58
N LYS A 62 -5.90 -4.11 11.39
CA LYS A 62 -6.10 -5.47 10.87
C LYS A 62 -7.22 -5.52 9.85
N THR A 63 -8.29 -4.79 10.12
CA THR A 63 -9.40 -4.72 9.19
C THR A 63 -8.95 -4.07 7.88
N LEU A 64 -8.27 -2.93 7.98
CA LEU A 64 -7.80 -2.25 6.78
C LEU A 64 -6.81 -3.11 6.01
N TYR A 65 -5.96 -3.85 6.72
CA TYR A 65 -4.96 -4.68 6.06
C TYR A 65 -5.62 -5.66 5.08
N GLN A 66 -6.69 -6.30 5.51
CA GLN A 66 -7.37 -7.27 4.66
C GLN A 66 -7.89 -6.61 3.38
N TYR A 67 -8.52 -5.46 3.53
CA TYR A 67 -9.08 -4.77 2.37
C TYR A 67 -7.99 -4.14 1.50
N ALA A 68 -6.96 -3.59 2.13
CA ALA A 68 -5.86 -3.00 1.40
C ALA A 68 -5.14 -4.04 0.54
N ARG A 69 -4.95 -5.25 1.07
CA ARG A 69 -4.34 -6.32 0.31
C ARG A 69 -5.18 -6.64 -0.92
N GLN A 70 -6.48 -6.71 -0.75
CA GLN A 70 -7.36 -7.00 -1.87
C GLN A 70 -7.31 -5.90 -2.92
N MET A 71 -7.28 -4.66 -2.49
CA MET A 71 -7.21 -3.56 -3.44
C MET A 71 -5.91 -3.57 -4.23
N ILE A 72 -4.80 -3.83 -3.56
CA ILE A 72 -3.50 -3.87 -4.22
C ILE A 72 -3.44 -5.05 -5.18
N GLU A 73 -3.95 -6.20 -4.77
CA GLU A 73 -3.96 -7.37 -5.61
C GLU A 73 -4.81 -7.15 -6.86
N LEU A 74 -5.95 -6.49 -6.70
CA LEU A 74 -6.81 -6.18 -7.83
C LEU A 74 -6.13 -5.20 -8.78
N GLU A 75 -5.44 -4.22 -8.23
CA GLU A 75 -4.72 -3.25 -9.04
C GLU A 75 -3.62 -3.95 -9.83
N GLN A 76 -2.90 -4.85 -9.21
CA GLN A 76 -1.85 -5.61 -9.88
C GLN A 76 -2.44 -6.53 -10.94
N GLU A 77 -3.59 -7.11 -10.66
CA GLU A 77 -4.25 -7.98 -11.60
C GLU A 77 -4.67 -7.21 -12.85
N ILE A 78 -5.20 -6.01 -12.65
CA ILE A 78 -5.58 -5.16 -13.75
C ILE A 78 -4.36 -4.83 -14.61
N GLN A 79 -3.27 -4.43 -13.98
CA GLN A 79 -2.07 -4.10 -14.73
C GLN A 79 -1.54 -5.30 -15.49
N SER A 80 -1.57 -6.47 -14.87
CA SER A 80 -1.08 -7.68 -15.50
C SER A 80 -1.92 -8.01 -16.73
N MET A 81 -3.23 -7.90 -16.64
CA MET A 81 -4.10 -8.19 -17.76
C MET A 81 -3.82 -7.28 -18.94
N PHE A 82 -3.69 -5.99 -18.68
CA PHE A 82 -3.51 -5.05 -19.77
C PHE A 82 -2.07 -5.01 -20.28
N SER A 83 -1.11 -5.36 -19.46
CA SER A 83 0.26 -5.50 -19.93
C SER A 83 0.36 -6.62 -20.93
N LYS A 84 -0.25 -7.76 -20.65
CA LYS A 84 -0.22 -8.88 -21.56
C LYS A 84 -0.93 -8.53 -22.85
N ALA A 85 -2.07 -7.86 -22.76
CA ALA A 85 -2.80 -7.45 -23.93
C ALA A 85 -1.97 -6.50 -24.78
N ALA A 86 -1.27 -5.59 -24.13
CA ALA A 86 -0.41 -4.65 -24.83
C ALA A 86 0.72 -5.36 -25.56
N GLU A 87 1.32 -6.35 -24.93
CA GLU A 87 2.39 -7.10 -25.55
C GLU A 87 1.91 -7.85 -26.78
N GLN A 88 0.75 -8.45 -26.68
CA GLN A 88 0.22 -9.22 -27.78
C GLN A 88 -0.33 -8.37 -28.90
N LYS A 89 -0.86 -7.22 -28.54
CA LYS A 89 -1.43 -6.36 -29.54
C LYS A 89 -0.75 -5.04 -29.64
N GLU A 90 0.48 -5.03 -29.38
CA GLU A 90 1.21 -3.78 -29.33
C GLU A 90 0.96 -2.91 -30.52
N ARG A 91 0.67 -3.49 -31.63
CA ARG A 91 0.44 -2.69 -32.72
C ARG A 91 -0.93 -2.21 -32.76
N CYS A 92 -1.79 -2.85 -32.15
CA CYS A 92 -3.17 -2.48 -32.23
C CYS A 92 -3.51 -1.40 -31.30
N ILE A 93 -2.68 -1.17 -30.49
CA ILE A 93 -2.84 -0.28 -29.55
C ILE A 93 -3.41 0.86 -29.90
N THR A 94 -3.06 1.44 -30.20
CA THR A 94 -3.47 2.59 -30.53
C THR A 94 -4.79 2.87 -30.44
N ILE A 95 -5.31 2.41 -30.50
CA ILE A 95 -6.50 2.57 -30.43
C ILE A 95 -6.88 3.58 -29.92
N ALA A 96 -6.49 3.73 -29.71
CA ALA A 96 -6.90 4.59 -29.19
C ALA A 96 -7.39 5.11 -29.31
#